data_10b89f832dbd5f312f152c6a8f47a7a9
#
_entry.id   10b89f832dbd5f312f152c6a8f47a7a9
#
_cell.length_a   1.000
_cell.length_b   1.000
_cell.length_c   1.000
_cell.angle_alpha   90.00
_cell.angle_beta   90.00
_cell.angle_gamma   90.00
#
_symmetry.space_group_name_H-M   'P 1'
#
loop_
_entity.id
_entity.type
_entity.pdbx_description
1 polymer ?
#
loop_
_entity_poly.entity_id
_entity_poly.type
_entity_poly.pdbx_seq_one_letter_code
_entity_poly.pdbx_strand_id
1 'polypeptide(L)'
;LHINLAMVLIGIGCAPVLMGAYYIFAREFAPSRFVVLASVMVGIGTLGNLVASYPMAIAAETIGWRASLWGLCAITTLTAIGIWSVVRDPATPEGEQRGSLLGVFKIKALWFIFPIMSVSYAQVGALRGLWIGPYFEDVFAANAHQIGWATLLMGIAMVAGSLAYGPLDRVIGSTKWVIVGGTALNLAALVALMLFPDSGI
;
A
#
# COMPACT_ATOMS: atom_id res chain seq x y z
N LEU A 1 17.59 -6.37 18.05
CA LEU A 1 18.13 -7.08 16.88
C LEU A 1 17.06 -7.95 16.20
N HIS A 2 16.32 -8.79 16.94
CA HIS A 2 15.31 -9.71 16.37
C HIS A 2 14.17 -8.99 15.63
N ILE A 3 13.68 -7.88 16.17
CA ILE A 3 12.61 -7.09 15.53
C ILE A 3 13.10 -6.50 14.20
N ASN A 4 14.30 -5.93 14.17
CA ASN A 4 14.86 -5.37 12.94
C ASN A 4 15.06 -6.46 11.87
N LEU A 5 15.54 -7.64 12.26
CA LEU A 5 15.67 -8.76 11.34
C LEU A 5 14.31 -9.22 10.79
N ALA A 6 13.29 -9.30 11.66
CA ALA A 6 11.93 -9.64 11.25
C ALA A 6 11.38 -8.63 10.24
N MET A 7 11.56 -7.32 10.48
CA MET A 7 11.13 -6.26 9.56
C MET A 7 11.82 -6.35 8.20
N VAL A 8 13.13 -6.65 8.17
CA VAL A 8 13.87 -6.86 6.92
C VAL A 8 13.33 -8.06 6.15
N LEU A 9 13.09 -9.18 6.83
CA LEU A 9 12.56 -10.39 6.21
C LEU A 9 11.14 -10.18 5.66
N ILE A 10 10.28 -9.48 6.40
CA ILE A 10 8.94 -9.11 5.93
C ILE A 10 9.04 -8.23 4.68
N GLY A 11 9.92 -7.21 4.70
CA GLY A 11 10.12 -6.33 3.55
C GLY A 11 10.58 -7.08 2.30
N ILE A 12 11.55 -7.98 2.43
CA ILE A 12 12.02 -8.83 1.33
C ILE A 12 10.90 -9.75 0.83
N GLY A 13 10.11 -10.32 1.73
CA GLY A 13 9.00 -11.22 1.37
C GLY A 13 7.85 -10.49 0.66
N CYS A 14 7.56 -9.26 1.04
CA CYS A 14 6.48 -8.46 0.42
C CYS A 14 6.85 -7.89 -0.96
N ALA A 15 8.13 -7.62 -1.21
CA ALA A 15 8.58 -6.94 -2.42
C ALA A 15 8.14 -7.62 -3.74
N PRO A 16 8.28 -8.95 -3.94
CA PRO A 16 7.92 -9.60 -5.19
C PRO A 16 6.42 -9.82 -5.40
N VAL A 17 5.59 -9.74 -4.35
CA VAL A 17 4.18 -10.17 -4.38
C VAL A 17 3.38 -9.40 -5.42
N LEU A 18 3.44 -8.07 -5.39
CA LEU A 18 2.70 -7.22 -6.34
C LEU A 18 3.22 -7.38 -7.76
N MET A 19 4.54 -7.39 -7.93
CA MET A 19 5.17 -7.50 -9.26
C MET A 19 4.95 -8.88 -9.87
N GLY A 20 5.03 -9.95 -9.07
CA GLY A 20 4.73 -11.31 -9.50
C GLY A 20 3.30 -11.46 -10.00
N ALA A 21 2.33 -10.91 -9.27
CA ALA A 21 0.94 -10.94 -9.70
C ALA A 21 0.72 -10.15 -10.99
N TYR A 22 1.28 -8.95 -11.12
CA TYR A 22 1.18 -8.17 -12.35
C TYR A 22 1.85 -8.86 -13.54
N TYR A 23 2.96 -9.55 -13.32
CA TYR A 23 3.62 -10.34 -14.35
C TYR A 23 2.71 -11.46 -14.87
N ILE A 24 2.07 -12.22 -13.96
CA ILE A 24 1.13 -13.28 -14.31
C ILE A 24 -0.08 -12.69 -15.06
N PHE A 25 -0.67 -11.60 -14.55
CA PHE A 25 -1.83 -10.98 -15.19
C PHE A 25 -1.52 -10.45 -16.59
N ALA A 26 -0.35 -9.86 -16.78
CA ALA A 26 0.07 -9.36 -18.10
C ALA A 26 0.29 -10.46 -19.13
N ARG A 27 0.61 -11.69 -18.68
CA ARG A 27 0.86 -12.81 -19.58
C ARG A 27 -0.36 -13.66 -19.86
N GLU A 28 -1.18 -13.89 -18.86
CA GLU A 28 -2.32 -14.81 -18.95
C GLU A 28 -3.60 -14.13 -19.43
N PHE A 29 -3.71 -12.81 -19.32
CA PHE A 29 -4.94 -12.10 -19.61
C PHE A 29 -4.77 -11.00 -20.64
N ALA A 30 -5.83 -10.75 -21.42
CA ALA A 30 -5.88 -9.63 -22.36
C ALA A 30 -5.72 -8.27 -21.63
N PRO A 31 -5.15 -7.24 -22.28
CA PRO A 31 -4.89 -5.94 -21.66
C PRO A 31 -6.11 -5.29 -20.98
N SER A 32 -7.31 -5.49 -21.52
CA SER A 32 -8.55 -4.99 -20.91
C SER A 32 -8.88 -5.66 -19.57
N ARG A 33 -8.61 -6.96 -19.44
CA ARG A 33 -8.81 -7.71 -18.20
C ARG A 33 -7.69 -7.44 -17.18
N PHE A 34 -6.47 -7.18 -17.64
CA PHE A 34 -5.34 -6.82 -16.79
C PHE A 34 -5.67 -5.61 -15.91
N VAL A 35 -6.24 -4.55 -16.48
CA VAL A 35 -6.59 -3.34 -15.72
C VAL A 35 -7.59 -3.64 -14.61
N VAL A 36 -8.60 -4.47 -14.90
CA VAL A 36 -9.62 -4.87 -13.92
C VAL A 36 -9.00 -5.71 -12.81
N LEU A 37 -8.20 -6.72 -13.16
CA LEU A 37 -7.53 -7.59 -12.19
C LEU A 37 -6.55 -6.81 -11.29
N ALA A 38 -5.79 -5.89 -11.87
CA ALA A 38 -4.90 -5.01 -11.13
C ALA A 38 -5.67 -4.13 -10.14
N SER A 39 -6.79 -3.55 -10.57
CA SER A 39 -7.65 -2.73 -9.71
C SER A 39 -8.27 -3.54 -8.57
N VAL A 40 -8.75 -4.75 -8.85
CA VAL A 40 -9.30 -5.67 -7.83
C VAL A 40 -8.21 -6.05 -6.83
N MET A 41 -7.02 -6.37 -7.30
CA MET A 41 -5.89 -6.72 -6.42
C MET A 41 -5.51 -5.57 -5.48
N VAL A 42 -5.42 -4.35 -6.00
CA VAL A 42 -5.16 -3.15 -5.18
C VAL A 42 -6.31 -2.92 -4.21
N GLY A 43 -7.55 -3.08 -4.64
CA GLY A 43 -8.74 -2.97 -3.78
C GLY A 43 -8.71 -3.96 -2.61
N ILE A 44 -8.45 -5.23 -2.88
CA ILE A 44 -8.33 -6.27 -1.84
C ILE A 44 -7.14 -5.98 -0.91
N GLY A 45 -6.00 -5.56 -1.45
CA GLY A 45 -4.84 -5.15 -0.65
C GLY A 45 -5.17 -3.98 0.29
N THR A 46 -5.99 -3.04 -0.17
CA THR A 46 -6.43 -1.91 0.66
C THR A 46 -7.40 -2.35 1.76
N LEU A 47 -8.26 -3.34 1.53
CA LEU A 47 -9.08 -3.96 2.59
C LEU A 47 -8.19 -4.59 3.67
N GLY A 48 -7.09 -5.23 3.29
CA GLY A 48 -6.09 -5.73 4.25
C GLY A 48 -5.53 -4.62 5.15
N ASN A 49 -5.30 -3.44 4.59
CA ASN A 49 -4.89 -2.27 5.37
C ASN A 49 -5.96 -1.80 6.38
N LEU A 50 -7.25 -1.90 6.03
CA LEU A 50 -8.34 -1.56 6.96
C LEU A 50 -8.40 -2.56 8.12
N VAL A 51 -8.27 -3.84 7.84
CA VAL A 51 -8.23 -4.91 8.86
C VAL A 51 -7.02 -4.75 9.78
N ALA A 52 -5.87 -4.34 9.24
CA ALA A 52 -4.66 -4.06 10.01
C ALA A 52 -4.74 -2.80 10.89
N SER A 53 -5.78 -1.98 10.77
CA SER A 53 -5.97 -0.77 11.58
C SER A 53 -6.78 -1.08 12.85
N TYR A 54 -8.03 -0.68 12.89
CA TYR A 54 -8.89 -0.81 14.07
C TYR A 54 -9.16 -2.26 14.53
N PRO A 55 -9.48 -3.23 13.65
CA PRO A 55 -9.67 -4.60 14.08
C PRO A 55 -8.44 -5.23 14.74
N MET A 56 -7.24 -4.90 14.24
CA MET A 56 -6.00 -5.38 14.85
C MET A 56 -5.72 -4.73 16.21
N ALA A 57 -6.07 -3.45 16.40
CA ALA A 57 -5.97 -2.80 17.70
C ALA A 57 -6.85 -3.50 18.75
N ILE A 58 -8.12 -3.81 18.40
CA ILE A 58 -9.01 -4.57 19.27
C ILE A 58 -8.45 -5.96 19.57
N ALA A 59 -7.95 -6.67 18.56
CA ALA A 59 -7.36 -7.99 18.76
C ALA A 59 -6.16 -7.93 19.71
N ALA A 60 -5.30 -6.93 19.56
CA ALA A 60 -4.15 -6.75 20.44
C ALA A 60 -4.56 -6.48 21.91
N GLU A 61 -5.65 -5.75 22.14
CA GLU A 61 -6.18 -5.48 23.48
C GLU A 61 -6.89 -6.70 24.08
N THR A 62 -7.64 -7.47 23.28
CA THR A 62 -8.49 -8.57 23.78
C THR A 62 -7.75 -9.88 23.96
N ILE A 63 -6.97 -10.29 22.95
CA ILE A 63 -6.23 -11.58 22.94
C ILE A 63 -4.72 -11.40 23.11
N GLY A 64 -4.26 -10.16 23.17
CA GLY A 64 -2.86 -9.80 23.30
C GLY A 64 -2.10 -9.78 21.96
N TRP A 65 -1.07 -8.95 21.91
CA TRP A 65 -0.29 -8.71 20.68
C TRP A 65 0.42 -9.98 20.15
N ARG A 66 0.86 -10.90 21.03
CA ARG A 66 1.51 -12.15 20.60
C ARG A 66 0.54 -13.10 19.89
N ALA A 67 -0.66 -13.28 20.42
CA ALA A 67 -1.68 -14.12 19.80
C ALA A 67 -2.13 -13.53 18.46
N SER A 68 -2.27 -12.21 18.38
CA SER A 68 -2.58 -11.50 17.13
C SER A 68 -1.51 -11.72 16.05
N LEU A 69 -0.22 -11.67 16.41
CA LEU A 69 0.88 -11.97 15.49
C LEU A 69 0.88 -13.44 15.04
N TRP A 70 0.60 -14.39 15.94
CA TRP A 70 0.45 -15.80 15.57
C TRP A 70 -0.69 -16.01 14.57
N GLY A 71 -1.81 -15.31 14.77
CA GLY A 71 -2.93 -15.32 13.83
C GLY A 71 -2.52 -14.82 12.43
N LEU A 72 -1.78 -13.72 12.35
CA LEU A 72 -1.23 -13.22 11.09
C LEU A 72 -0.26 -14.21 10.43
N CYS A 73 0.62 -14.83 11.22
CA CYS A 73 1.53 -15.86 10.71
C CYS A 73 0.76 -17.05 10.13
N ALA A 74 -0.31 -17.51 10.80
CA ALA A 74 -1.14 -18.59 10.31
C ALA A 74 -1.82 -18.24 8.98
N ILE A 75 -2.44 -17.06 8.88
CA ILE A 75 -3.08 -16.57 7.65
C ILE A 75 -2.06 -16.46 6.51
N THR A 76 -0.89 -15.88 6.77
CA THR A 76 0.17 -15.75 5.76
C THR A 76 0.67 -17.10 5.29
N THR A 77 0.85 -18.06 6.20
CA THR A 77 1.26 -19.42 5.86
C THR A 77 0.21 -20.15 5.01
N LEU A 78 -1.06 -20.05 5.38
CA LEU A 78 -2.16 -20.61 4.59
C LEU A 78 -2.23 -19.98 3.20
N THR A 79 -2.04 -18.68 3.10
CA THR A 79 -1.98 -17.98 1.81
C THR A 79 -0.81 -18.46 0.96
N ALA A 80 0.38 -18.64 1.55
CA ALA A 80 1.55 -19.15 0.86
C ALA A 80 1.34 -20.58 0.33
N ILE A 81 0.72 -21.46 1.14
CA ILE A 81 0.36 -22.82 0.72
C ILE A 81 -0.67 -22.77 -0.41
N GLY A 82 -1.67 -21.88 -0.31
CA GLY A 82 -2.68 -21.68 -1.35
C GLY A 82 -2.05 -21.24 -2.69
N ILE A 83 -1.15 -20.25 -2.64
CA ILE A 83 -0.43 -19.78 -3.83
C ILE A 83 0.40 -20.94 -4.43
N TRP A 84 1.16 -21.65 -3.61
CA TRP A 84 1.99 -22.75 -4.06
C TRP A 84 1.19 -23.89 -4.71
N SER A 85 -0.02 -24.17 -4.22
CA SER A 85 -0.88 -25.27 -4.74
C SER A 85 -1.68 -24.87 -5.98
N VAL A 86 -2.03 -23.60 -6.15
CA VAL A 86 -3.00 -23.17 -7.19
C VAL A 86 -2.32 -22.38 -8.31
N VAL A 87 -1.33 -21.54 -7.95
CA VAL A 87 -0.69 -20.65 -8.93
C VAL A 87 0.35 -21.43 -9.73
N ARG A 88 0.26 -21.34 -11.05
CA ARG A 88 1.24 -21.89 -11.97
C ARG A 88 1.96 -20.75 -12.67
N ASP A 89 3.26 -20.90 -12.85
CA ASP A 89 4.04 -19.93 -13.61
C ASP A 89 3.61 -19.97 -15.09
N PRO A 90 3.38 -18.80 -15.71
CA PRO A 90 3.09 -18.74 -17.13
C PRO A 90 4.26 -19.24 -17.96
N ALA A 91 3.96 -19.91 -19.07
CA ALA A 91 4.97 -20.40 -19.98
C ALA A 91 5.84 -19.24 -20.51
N THR A 92 7.14 -19.40 -20.44
CA THR A 92 8.08 -18.43 -21.01
C THR A 92 8.12 -18.66 -22.52
N PRO A 93 7.78 -17.67 -23.38
CA PRO A 93 7.89 -17.82 -24.82
C PRO A 93 9.33 -18.12 -25.24
N GLU A 94 9.48 -19.06 -26.18
CA GLU A 94 10.79 -19.38 -26.75
C GLU A 94 11.35 -18.13 -27.45
N GLY A 95 12.58 -17.74 -27.11
CA GLY A 95 13.26 -16.58 -27.70
C GLY A 95 13.04 -15.24 -26.98
N GLU A 96 12.30 -15.19 -25.87
CA GLU A 96 12.19 -13.97 -25.09
C GLU A 96 13.53 -13.65 -24.41
N GLN A 97 14.15 -12.55 -24.83
CA GLN A 97 15.33 -12.03 -24.14
C GLN A 97 14.93 -11.55 -22.75
N ARG A 98 15.55 -12.10 -21.71
CA ARG A 98 15.37 -11.59 -20.35
C ARG A 98 15.68 -10.10 -20.33
N GLY A 99 14.67 -9.29 -20.00
CA GLY A 99 14.84 -7.85 -19.91
C GLY A 99 15.99 -7.49 -18.97
N SER A 100 16.91 -6.64 -19.42
CA SER A 100 17.99 -6.18 -18.57
C SER A 100 17.49 -5.06 -17.66
N LEU A 101 17.69 -5.20 -16.35
CA LEU A 101 17.43 -4.11 -15.39
C LEU A 101 18.17 -2.83 -15.79
N LEU A 102 19.40 -2.95 -16.29
CA LEU A 102 20.18 -1.83 -16.81
C LEU A 102 19.52 -1.15 -18.02
N GLY A 103 18.77 -1.92 -18.82
CA GLY A 103 17.98 -1.36 -19.93
C GLY A 103 16.87 -0.44 -19.46
N VAL A 104 16.22 -0.76 -18.34
CA VAL A 104 15.18 0.07 -17.72
C VAL A 104 15.75 1.42 -17.28
N PHE A 105 16.93 1.46 -16.67
CA PHE A 105 17.60 2.68 -16.27
C PHE A 105 18.03 3.60 -17.42
N LYS A 106 18.13 3.09 -18.64
CA LYS A 106 18.42 3.90 -19.83
C LYS A 106 17.23 4.71 -20.34
N ILE A 107 16.02 4.41 -19.88
CA ILE A 107 14.80 5.12 -20.27
C ILE A 107 14.72 6.43 -19.49
N LYS A 108 15.05 7.55 -20.13
CA LYS A 108 15.09 8.88 -19.48
C LYS A 108 13.78 9.28 -18.80
N ALA A 109 12.62 8.89 -19.37
CA ALA A 109 11.31 9.20 -18.80
C ALA A 109 11.11 8.60 -17.39
N LEU A 110 11.71 7.44 -17.09
CA LEU A 110 11.59 6.79 -15.79
C LEU A 110 12.31 7.54 -14.67
N TRP A 111 13.37 8.30 -15.00
CA TRP A 111 14.10 9.11 -14.01
C TRP A 111 13.25 10.23 -13.39
N PHE A 112 12.22 10.68 -14.09
CA PHE A 112 11.24 11.63 -13.53
C PHE A 112 10.11 10.94 -12.78
N ILE A 113 9.76 9.70 -13.16
CA ILE A 113 8.67 8.94 -12.52
C ILE A 113 9.12 8.35 -11.18
N PHE A 114 10.32 7.81 -11.07
CA PHE A 114 10.84 7.19 -9.85
C PHE A 114 10.82 8.11 -8.62
N PRO A 115 11.34 9.36 -8.67
CA PRO A 115 11.29 10.26 -7.53
C PRO A 115 9.86 10.59 -7.10
N ILE A 116 8.95 10.84 -8.05
CA ILE A 116 7.55 11.15 -7.76
C ILE A 116 6.89 9.98 -7.03
N MET A 117 7.07 8.76 -7.52
CA MET A 117 6.51 7.57 -6.87
C MET A 117 7.10 7.33 -5.49
N SER A 118 8.42 7.49 -5.34
CA SER A 118 9.10 7.30 -4.05
C SER A 118 8.64 8.31 -3.02
N VAL A 119 8.57 9.58 -3.36
CA VAL A 119 8.14 10.64 -2.44
C VAL A 119 6.67 10.47 -2.07
N SER A 120 5.79 10.20 -3.02
CA SER A 120 4.36 10.06 -2.76
C SER A 120 4.04 8.88 -1.83
N TYR A 121 4.73 7.76 -1.98
CA TYR A 121 4.50 6.58 -1.14
C TYR A 121 5.17 6.71 0.24
N ALA A 122 6.37 7.30 0.30
CA ALA A 122 7.13 7.48 1.53
C ALA A 122 6.39 8.33 2.57
N GLN A 123 5.70 9.39 2.13
CA GLN A 123 4.92 10.26 3.03
C GLN A 123 3.79 9.48 3.73
N VAL A 124 2.99 8.74 2.96
CA VAL A 124 1.86 7.97 3.50
C VAL A 124 2.38 6.85 4.40
N GLY A 125 3.44 6.16 4.00
CA GLY A 125 4.07 5.11 4.79
C GLY A 125 4.65 5.63 6.10
N ALA A 126 5.33 6.77 6.08
CA ALA A 126 5.91 7.39 7.27
C ALA A 126 4.83 7.90 8.23
N LEU A 127 3.85 8.66 7.74
CA LEU A 127 2.77 9.19 8.58
C LEU A 127 1.98 8.05 9.22
N ARG A 128 1.52 7.09 8.44
CA ARG A 128 0.66 6.02 8.93
C ARG A 128 1.40 4.98 9.76
N GLY A 129 2.63 4.65 9.37
CA GLY A 129 3.39 3.55 10.00
C GLY A 129 4.26 3.96 11.18
N LEU A 130 4.69 5.22 11.23
CA LEU A 130 5.66 5.68 12.22
C LEU A 130 5.12 6.82 13.09
N TRP A 131 4.44 7.80 12.51
CA TRP A 131 4.15 9.05 13.21
C TRP A 131 2.76 9.13 13.82
N ILE A 132 1.77 8.44 13.27
CA ILE A 132 0.38 8.58 13.74
C ILE A 132 0.23 8.14 15.20
N GLY A 133 0.86 7.05 15.62
CA GLY A 133 0.82 6.55 16.98
C GLY A 133 1.41 7.57 17.98
N PRO A 134 2.72 7.87 17.89
CA PRO A 134 3.36 8.85 18.77
C PRO A 134 2.71 10.23 18.74
N TYR A 135 2.31 10.72 17.57
CA TYR A 135 1.65 12.02 17.45
C TYR A 135 0.34 12.09 18.23
N PHE A 136 -0.52 11.08 18.08
CA PHE A 136 -1.80 11.03 18.78
C PHE A 136 -1.64 10.79 20.28
N GLU A 137 -0.64 10.03 20.69
CA GLU A 137 -0.32 9.78 22.09
C GLU A 137 0.26 11.03 22.77
N ASP A 138 1.25 11.66 22.14
CA ASP A 138 1.99 12.80 22.73
C ASP A 138 1.19 14.10 22.72
N VAL A 139 0.41 14.37 21.65
CA VAL A 139 -0.33 15.64 21.49
C VAL A 139 -1.73 15.56 22.08
N PHE A 140 -2.42 14.43 21.91
CA PHE A 140 -3.83 14.29 22.32
C PHE A 140 -4.04 13.31 23.46
N ALA A 141 -2.98 12.70 24.02
CA ALA A 141 -3.07 11.64 25.02
C ALA A 141 -4.05 10.51 24.62
N ALA A 142 -4.12 10.22 23.31
CA ALA A 142 -5.08 9.30 22.73
C ALA A 142 -4.75 7.85 23.10
N ASN A 143 -5.78 7.05 23.36
CA ASN A 143 -5.63 5.63 23.59
C ASN A 143 -5.53 4.83 22.28
N ALA A 144 -5.15 3.54 22.36
CA ALA A 144 -4.99 2.67 21.19
C ALA A 144 -6.25 2.57 20.32
N HIS A 145 -7.44 2.66 20.93
CA HIS A 145 -8.71 2.65 20.22
C HIS A 145 -8.91 3.90 19.35
N GLN A 146 -8.57 5.07 19.86
CA GLN A 146 -8.65 6.34 19.12
C GLN A 146 -7.64 6.38 17.97
N ILE A 147 -6.41 5.92 18.20
CA ILE A 147 -5.39 5.77 17.16
C ILE A 147 -5.85 4.77 16.09
N GLY A 148 -6.46 3.65 16.51
CA GLY A 148 -7.06 2.68 15.59
C GLY A 148 -8.15 3.29 14.71
N TRP A 149 -9.03 4.13 15.28
CA TRP A 149 -10.06 4.86 14.53
C TRP A 149 -9.46 5.85 13.53
N ALA A 150 -8.48 6.64 13.93
CA ALA A 150 -7.80 7.59 13.04
C ALA A 150 -7.13 6.88 11.86
N THR A 151 -6.44 5.77 12.10
CA THR A 151 -5.82 4.95 11.04
C THR A 151 -6.85 4.27 10.14
N LEU A 152 -8.02 3.88 10.68
CA LEU A 152 -9.13 3.35 9.90
C LEU A 152 -9.71 4.41 8.96
N LEU A 153 -9.99 5.61 9.46
CA LEU A 153 -10.49 6.72 8.64
C LEU A 153 -9.53 7.07 7.52
N MET A 154 -8.23 7.13 7.81
CA MET A 154 -7.20 7.33 6.80
C MET A 154 -7.22 6.21 5.74
N GLY A 155 -7.39 4.95 6.17
CA GLY A 155 -7.52 3.81 5.26
C GLY A 155 -8.76 3.90 4.37
N ILE A 156 -9.92 4.28 4.92
CA ILE A 156 -11.14 4.49 4.15
C ILE A 156 -10.96 5.62 3.13
N ALA A 157 -10.33 6.73 3.51
CA ALA A 157 -10.03 7.81 2.60
C ALA A 157 -9.11 7.38 1.45
N MET A 158 -8.12 6.52 1.72
CA MET A 158 -7.26 5.94 0.69
C MET A 158 -8.05 5.05 -0.29
N VAL A 159 -8.97 4.22 0.20
CA VAL A 159 -9.86 3.40 -0.66
C VAL A 159 -10.73 4.30 -1.52
N ALA A 160 -11.39 5.28 -0.90
CA ALA A 160 -12.26 6.21 -1.61
C ALA A 160 -11.49 7.00 -2.68
N GLY A 161 -10.29 7.48 -2.37
CA GLY A 161 -9.40 8.16 -3.32
C GLY A 161 -9.01 7.26 -4.49
N SER A 162 -8.64 6.01 -4.20
CA SER A 162 -8.29 5.04 -5.24
C SER A 162 -9.47 4.72 -6.18
N LEU A 163 -10.68 4.58 -5.64
CA LEU A 163 -11.88 4.34 -6.43
C LEU A 163 -12.33 5.59 -7.20
N ALA A 164 -12.14 6.77 -6.63
CA ALA A 164 -12.47 8.03 -7.26
C ALA A 164 -11.52 8.38 -8.43
N TYR A 165 -10.31 7.82 -8.45
CA TYR A 165 -9.31 8.12 -9.48
C TYR A 165 -9.83 7.87 -10.90
N GLY A 166 -10.44 6.72 -11.16
CA GLY A 166 -10.95 6.36 -12.49
C GLY A 166 -12.03 7.30 -13.02
N PRO A 167 -13.11 7.58 -12.26
CA PRO A 167 -14.09 8.60 -12.62
C PRO A 167 -13.48 10.00 -12.78
N LEU A 168 -12.58 10.37 -11.89
CA LEU A 168 -11.94 11.69 -11.89
C LEU A 168 -11.08 11.91 -13.16
N ASP A 169 -10.32 10.90 -13.55
CA ASP A 169 -9.50 10.92 -14.76
C ASP A 169 -10.37 11.09 -16.03
N ARG A 170 -11.55 10.46 -16.06
CA ARG A 170 -12.51 10.61 -17.17
C ARG A 170 -13.14 12.01 -17.23
N VAL A 171 -13.45 12.59 -16.07
CA VAL A 171 -14.07 13.93 -16.01
C VAL A 171 -13.07 15.02 -16.34
N ILE A 172 -11.84 14.92 -15.83
CA ILE A 172 -10.77 15.91 -16.06
C ILE A 172 -10.16 15.73 -17.45
N GLY A 173 -10.20 14.50 -18.00
CA GLY A 173 -9.65 14.17 -19.32
C GLY A 173 -8.13 14.28 -19.41
N SER A 174 -7.44 14.33 -18.26
CA SER A 174 -5.99 14.45 -18.20
C SER A 174 -5.42 13.89 -16.92
N THR A 175 -4.80 12.73 -17.00
CA THR A 175 -4.09 12.05 -15.91
C THR A 175 -3.06 12.95 -15.22
N LYS A 176 -2.40 13.83 -15.99
CA LYS A 176 -1.44 14.80 -15.45
C LYS A 176 -2.08 15.73 -14.43
N TRP A 177 -3.24 16.31 -14.75
CA TRP A 177 -3.92 17.25 -13.84
C TRP A 177 -4.50 16.56 -12.61
N VAL A 178 -4.93 15.30 -12.74
CA VAL A 178 -5.37 14.48 -11.60
C VAL A 178 -4.21 14.26 -10.63
N ILE A 179 -3.02 13.90 -11.13
CA ILE A 179 -1.81 13.71 -10.31
C ILE A 179 -1.40 15.02 -9.63
N VAL A 180 -1.34 16.12 -10.40
CA VAL A 180 -0.98 17.44 -9.84
C VAL A 180 -1.96 17.88 -8.78
N GLY A 181 -3.27 17.71 -9.01
CA GLY A 181 -4.32 18.04 -8.04
C GLY A 181 -4.21 17.21 -6.76
N GLY A 182 -4.00 15.90 -6.88
CA GLY A 182 -3.79 15.02 -5.74
C GLY A 182 -2.54 15.37 -4.93
N THR A 183 -1.43 15.68 -5.61
CA THR A 183 -0.20 16.11 -4.95
C THR A 183 -0.36 17.46 -4.26
N ALA A 184 -1.07 18.41 -4.88
CA ALA A 184 -1.37 19.71 -4.29
C ALA A 184 -2.26 19.58 -3.04
N LEU A 185 -3.27 18.69 -3.09
CA LEU A 185 -4.12 18.40 -1.92
C LEU A 185 -3.30 17.79 -0.77
N ASN A 186 -2.41 16.86 -1.08
CA ASN A 186 -1.51 16.27 -0.08
C ASN A 186 -0.59 17.32 0.55
N LEU A 187 0.00 18.20 -0.27
CA LEU A 187 0.82 19.30 0.22
C LEU A 187 0.01 20.24 1.13
N ALA A 188 -1.19 20.62 0.72
CA ALA A 188 -2.06 21.47 1.51
C ALA A 188 -2.42 20.84 2.87
N ALA A 189 -2.68 19.52 2.90
CA ALA A 189 -2.95 18.79 4.13
C ALA A 189 -1.72 18.77 5.07
N LEU A 190 -0.51 18.55 4.54
CA LEU A 190 0.72 18.58 5.32
C LEU A 190 0.99 19.98 5.88
N VAL A 191 0.80 21.03 5.09
CA VAL A 191 0.96 22.41 5.54
C VAL A 191 -0.09 22.75 6.62
N ALA A 192 -1.33 22.30 6.46
CA ALA A 192 -2.36 22.49 7.48
C ALA A 192 -1.98 21.81 8.81
N LEU A 193 -1.46 20.58 8.78
CA LEU A 193 -0.94 19.90 9.98
C LEU A 193 0.21 20.66 10.65
N MET A 194 1.09 21.29 9.86
CA MET A 194 2.21 22.07 10.40
C MET A 194 1.74 23.39 11.04
N LEU A 195 0.71 24.03 10.46
CA LEU A 195 0.23 25.32 10.94
C LEU A 195 -0.74 25.19 12.12
N PHE A 196 -1.48 24.09 12.18
CA PHE A 196 -2.52 23.84 13.18
C PHE A 196 -2.33 22.46 13.85
N PRO A 197 -1.21 22.24 14.57
CA PRO A 197 -0.93 20.93 15.16
C PRO A 197 -1.95 20.53 16.23
N ASP A 198 -2.57 21.51 16.91
CA ASP A 198 -3.50 21.30 18.02
C ASP A 198 -4.98 21.42 17.61
N SER A 199 -5.27 21.62 16.35
CA SER A 199 -6.66 21.70 15.87
C SER A 199 -7.30 20.31 15.86
N GLY A 200 -7.78 19.99 16.99
CA GLY A 200 -8.58 18.92 17.53
C GLY A 200 -9.06 17.76 16.66
N ILE A 201 -9.23 16.68 17.36
CA ILE A 201 -10.01 15.51 16.94
C ILE A 201 -11.51 15.84 17.04
#